data_b16c789a3c9132912aabaa7d8257aad3
#
_entry.id   b16c789a3c9132912aabaa7d8257aad3
#
_cell.length_a   1.000
_cell.length_b   1.000
_cell.length_c   1.000
_cell.angle_alpha   90.00
_cell.angle_beta   90.00
_cell.angle_gamma   90.00
#
_symmetry.space_group_name_H-M   'P 1'
#
loop_
_entity.id
_entity.type
_entity.pdbx_description
1 polymer ?
#
loop_
_entity_poly.entity_id
_entity_poly.type
_entity_poly.pdbx_seq_one_letter_code
_entity_poly.pdbx_strand_id
1 'polypeptide(L)' 'MDKDTYVKNRLFELGYYRMSDNEELFRIALTRYQYASGLTVTGYINQETIKCLEETEKC' A
#
# COMPACT_ATOMS: atom_id res chain seq x y z
N MET A 1 6.51 -8.45 12.05
CA MET A 1 5.53 -8.44 10.95
C MET A 1 6.26 -8.10 9.67
N ASP A 2 6.03 -8.87 8.59
CA ASP A 2 6.74 -8.58 7.36
C ASP A 2 6.15 -7.39 6.63
N LYS A 3 6.97 -6.83 5.73
CA LYS A 3 6.57 -5.63 5.00
C LYS A 3 5.28 -5.82 4.21
N ASP A 4 5.14 -6.99 3.60
CA ASP A 4 3.95 -7.29 2.82
C ASP A 4 2.69 -7.23 3.67
N THR A 5 2.73 -7.87 4.83
CA THR A 5 1.59 -7.88 5.74
C THR A 5 1.26 -6.48 6.24
N TYR A 6 2.29 -5.72 6.59
CA TYR A 6 2.10 -4.36 7.05
C TYR A 6 1.41 -3.49 5.99
N VAL A 7 1.92 -3.56 4.76
CA VAL A 7 1.38 -2.76 3.67
C VAL A 7 -0.04 -3.18 3.34
N LYS A 8 -0.31 -4.48 3.32
CA LYS A 8 -1.66 -4.99 3.06
C LYS A 8 -2.65 -4.49 4.10
N ASN A 9 -2.28 -4.54 5.37
CA ASN A 9 -3.14 -4.06 6.44
C ASN A 9 -3.40 -2.57 6.34
N ARG A 10 -2.38 -1.80 6.02
CA ARG A 10 -2.53 -0.36 5.88
C ARG A 10 -3.42 0.01 4.70
N LEU A 11 -3.22 -0.65 3.57
CA LEU A 11 -4.07 -0.40 2.40
C LEU A 11 -5.51 -0.80 2.66
N PHE A 12 -5.72 -1.87 3.43
CA PHE A 12 -7.06 -2.27 3.82
C PHE A 12 -7.72 -1.20 4.68
N GLU A 13 -7.01 -0.67 5.66
CA GLU A 13 -7.54 0.36 6.54
C GLU A 13 -7.88 1.64 5.79
N LEU A 14 -7.10 1.95 4.76
CA LEU A 14 -7.33 3.15 3.95
C LEU A 14 -8.39 2.97 2.88
N GLY A 15 -8.87 1.75 2.71
CA GLY A 15 -9.91 1.47 1.73
C GLY A 15 -9.44 1.16 0.33
N TYR A 16 -8.14 0.99 0.13
CA TYR A 16 -7.59 0.67 -1.19
C TYR A 16 -7.58 -0.80 -1.50
N TYR A 17 -7.56 -1.65 -0.48
CA TYR A 17 -7.34 -3.08 -0.65
C TYR A 17 -8.36 -3.88 0.15
N ARG A 18 -8.84 -4.95 -0.46
CA ARG A 18 -9.67 -5.93 0.22
C ARG A 18 -8.82 -7.16 0.46
N MET A 19 -8.79 -7.66 1.68
CA MET A 19 -8.01 -8.84 2.01
C MET A 19 -8.43 -9.99 1.10
N SER A 20 -7.53 -10.41 0.25
CA SER A 20 -7.78 -11.42 -0.76
C SER A 20 -6.49 -12.17 -1.05
N ASP A 21 -6.62 -13.40 -1.53
CA ASP A 21 -5.47 -14.20 -1.95
C ASP A 21 -4.98 -13.81 -3.34
N ASN A 22 -5.69 -12.91 -4.00
CA ASN A 22 -5.34 -12.49 -5.34
C ASN A 22 -4.31 -11.37 -5.30
N GLU A 23 -3.07 -11.70 -5.70
CA GLU A 23 -1.99 -10.72 -5.70
C GLU A 23 -2.22 -9.59 -6.68
N GLU A 24 -2.96 -9.84 -7.74
CA GLU A 24 -3.26 -8.80 -8.71
C GLU A 24 -4.06 -7.68 -8.07
N LEU A 25 -5.00 -8.01 -7.21
CA LEU A 25 -5.77 -7.00 -6.49
C LEU A 25 -4.88 -6.18 -5.58
N PHE A 26 -3.90 -6.82 -4.96
CA PHE A 26 -2.95 -6.11 -4.13
C PHE A 26 -2.12 -5.13 -4.95
N ARG A 27 -1.66 -5.55 -6.11
CA ARG A 27 -0.88 -4.67 -6.99
C ARG A 27 -1.70 -3.48 -7.47
N ILE A 28 -2.96 -3.70 -7.80
CA ILE A 28 -3.86 -2.62 -8.20
C ILE A 28 -4.04 -1.63 -7.05
N ALA A 29 -4.27 -2.13 -5.85
CA ALA A 29 -4.43 -1.28 -4.67
C ALA A 29 -3.17 -0.45 -4.41
N LEU A 30 -2.02 -1.10 -4.52
CA LEU A 30 -0.75 -0.42 -4.31
C LEU A 30 -0.51 0.66 -5.36
N THR A 31 -0.82 0.36 -6.61
CA THR A 31 -0.71 1.33 -7.69
C THR A 31 -1.59 2.54 -7.43
N ARG A 32 -2.83 2.30 -7.03
CA ARG A 32 -3.76 3.39 -6.72
C ARG A 32 -3.27 4.25 -5.55
N TYR A 33 -2.74 3.60 -4.53
CA TYR A 33 -2.22 4.32 -3.37
C TYR A 33 -1.03 5.19 -3.75
N GLN A 34 -0.11 4.64 -4.52
CA GLN A 34 1.06 5.39 -4.97
C GLN A 34 0.66 6.59 -5.80
N TYR A 35 -0.29 6.42 -6.70
CA TYR A 35 -0.78 7.50 -7.52
C TYR A 35 -1.44 8.58 -6.67
N ALA A 36 -2.31 8.19 -5.77
CA ALA A 36 -3.04 9.13 -4.93
C ALA A 36 -2.13 9.90 -3.98
N SER A 37 -1.02 9.27 -3.58
CA SER A 37 -0.07 9.89 -2.65
C SER A 37 1.03 10.69 -3.35
N GLY A 38 1.02 10.71 -4.68
CA GLY A 38 2.04 11.44 -5.43
C GLY A 38 3.37 10.74 -5.49
N LEU A 39 3.38 9.44 -5.22
CA LEU A 39 4.61 8.64 -5.29
C LEU A 39 4.84 8.14 -6.70
N THR A 40 6.06 7.65 -6.95
CA THR A 40 6.34 6.97 -8.20
C THR A 40 5.51 5.69 -8.27
N VAL A 41 4.70 5.55 -9.32
CA VAL A 41 3.80 4.41 -9.47
C VAL A 41 4.58 3.25 -10.05
N THR A 42 4.92 2.28 -9.21
CA THR A 42 5.68 1.10 -9.61
C THR A 42 4.86 -0.18 -9.52
N GLY A 43 3.82 -0.19 -8.69
CA GLY A 43 3.05 -1.39 -8.41
C GLY A 43 3.74 -2.34 -7.46
N TYR A 44 4.85 -1.94 -6.89
CA TYR A 44 5.61 -2.75 -5.95
C TYR A 44 5.80 -2.02 -4.63
N ILE A 45 6.01 -2.78 -3.57
CA ILE A 45 6.37 -2.21 -2.28
C ILE A 45 7.78 -1.68 -2.37
N ASN A 46 7.95 -0.39 -2.11
CA ASN A 46 9.27 0.21 -2.05
C ASN A 46 9.37 1.06 -0.79
N GLN A 47 10.55 1.61 -0.54
CA GLN A 47 10.80 2.35 0.67
C GLN A 47 9.95 3.61 0.79
N GLU A 48 9.72 4.29 -0.33
CA GLU A 48 8.87 5.47 -0.35
C GLU A 48 7.44 5.15 0.06
N THR A 49 6.93 4.03 -0.43
CA THR A 49 5.57 3.60 -0.09
C THR A 49 5.45 3.31 1.39
N ILE A 50 6.41 2.57 1.94
CA ILE A 50 6.41 2.23 3.37
C ILE A 50 6.51 3.49 4.21
N LYS A 51 7.40 4.39 3.83
CA LYS A 51 7.58 5.64 4.56
C LYS A 51 6.32 6.47 4.55
N CYS A 52 5.66 6.56 3.41
CA CYS A 52 4.42 7.30 3.29
C CYS A 52 3.32 6.71 4.16
N LEU A 53 3.22 5.39 4.20
CA LEU A 53 2.25 4.71 5.04
C LEU A 53 2.52 4.98 6.53
N GLU A 54 3.78 4.97 6.92
CA GLU A 54 4.16 5.26 8.30
C GLU A 54 3.82 6.68 8.70
N GLU A 55 4.05 7.62 7.81
CA GLU A 55 3.72 9.02 8.07
C GLU A 55 2.20 9.22 8.17
N THR A 56 1.44 8.55 7.34
CA THR A 56 -0.01 8.60 7.41
C THR A 56 -0.52 8.06 8.74
N GLU A 57 0.15 7.04 9.26
CA GLU A 57 -0.22 6.44 10.52
C GLU A 57 -0.04 7.42 11.69
N LYS A 58 0.92 8.32 11.59
CA LYS A 58 1.21 9.28 12.64
C LYS A 58 0.24 10.47 12.65
N CYS A 59 -0.48 10.65 11.60
CA CYS A 59 -1.52 11.70 11.53
C CYS A 59 -2.87 11.16 12.04
#